data_073416ece8ffa32101d66631c7e362e9
#
_entry.id   073416ece8ffa32101d66631c7e362e9
#
_cell.length_a   1.000
_cell.length_b   1.000
_cell.length_c   1.000
_cell.angle_alpha   90.00
_cell.angle_beta   90.00
_cell.angle_gamma   90.00
#
_symmetry.space_group_name_H-M   'P 1'
#
loop_
_entity.id
_entity.type
_entity.pdbx_description
1 polymer ?
#
loop_
_entity_poly.entity_id
_entity_poly.type
_entity_poly.pdbx_seq_one_letter_code
_entity_poly.pdbx_strand_id
1 'polypeptide(L)'
;GFGYAQDERPFMYPKQEVQVAQQFITYYRVSTQRQGASGLGLEAQRSAVLTHLAESDKTVIEEFVEVETGKGSNALEKRSQLRLALERCRKTGATLLIAKLDRLARNVHFVSGLIETGVDFVAADMPHANKVMIQMHAVMSEWERDQISERTKAALAAAKARGVVLGATGTANLRRQNERRQQEAQAF
;
A
#
# COMPACT_ATOMS: atom_id res chain seq x y z
N GLY A 1 -77.08 1.54 16.00
CA GLY A 1 -75.88 2.19 16.41
C GLY A 1 -74.64 1.38 15.89
N PHE A 2 -74.05 1.78 14.78
CA PHE A 2 -72.79 1.23 14.30
C PHE A 2 -71.65 2.10 14.84
N GLY A 3 -70.91 1.56 15.83
CA GLY A 3 -69.70 2.17 16.35
C GLY A 3 -68.53 1.85 15.44
N TYR A 4 -67.98 2.85 14.77
CA TYR A 4 -66.70 2.77 14.11
C TYR A 4 -65.58 2.91 15.16
N ALA A 5 -64.92 1.80 15.50
CA ALA A 5 -63.68 1.83 16.27
C ALA A 5 -62.60 2.43 15.36
N GLN A 6 -62.13 3.66 15.65
CA GLN A 6 -60.98 4.25 15.04
C GLN A 6 -59.73 3.51 15.56
N ASP A 7 -59.06 2.79 14.67
CA ASP A 7 -57.79 2.13 14.94
C ASP A 7 -56.67 3.23 14.90
N GLU A 8 -56.45 3.86 16.06
CA GLU A 8 -55.39 4.82 16.26
C GLU A 8 -54.06 4.09 16.49
N ARG A 9 -53.57 3.41 15.45
CA ARG A 9 -52.17 2.99 15.46
C ARG A 9 -51.30 4.18 15.15
N PRO A 10 -50.33 4.59 16.02
CA PRO A 10 -49.43 5.69 15.71
C PRO A 10 -48.61 5.30 14.47
N PHE A 11 -48.65 6.16 13.48
CA PHE A 11 -47.83 6.06 12.25
C PHE A 11 -46.36 6.13 12.66
N MET A 12 -45.73 4.95 12.78
CA MET A 12 -44.32 4.85 13.14
C MET A 12 -43.52 5.24 11.89
N TYR A 13 -43.00 6.46 11.86
CA TYR A 13 -42.02 6.86 10.87
C TYR A 13 -40.84 5.87 10.96
N PRO A 14 -40.38 5.28 9.84
CA PRO A 14 -39.18 4.49 9.88
C PRO A 14 -38.07 5.37 10.43
N LYS A 15 -37.43 4.94 11.53
CA LYS A 15 -36.22 5.60 12.01
C LYS A 15 -35.26 5.65 10.82
N GLN A 16 -34.99 6.85 10.30
CA GLN A 16 -33.89 7.04 9.36
C GLN A 16 -32.64 6.60 10.12
N GLU A 17 -32.10 5.44 9.79
CA GLU A 17 -30.76 5.07 10.19
C GLU A 17 -29.86 6.16 9.63
N VAL A 18 -29.32 6.96 10.51
CA VAL A 18 -28.27 7.93 10.16
C VAL A 18 -27.13 7.07 9.67
N GLN A 19 -26.95 6.99 8.36
CA GLN A 19 -25.86 6.30 7.73
C GLN A 19 -24.59 7.09 8.12
N VAL A 20 -23.89 6.61 9.15
CA VAL A 20 -22.64 7.22 9.58
C VAL A 20 -21.64 6.99 8.45
N ALA A 21 -21.17 8.05 7.84
CA ALA A 21 -20.18 7.98 6.78
C ALA A 21 -18.99 7.13 7.23
N GLN A 22 -18.61 6.14 6.44
CA GLN A 22 -17.50 5.26 6.77
C GLN A 22 -16.19 6.07 6.77
N GLN A 23 -15.50 6.10 7.90
CA GLN A 23 -14.27 6.86 8.07
C GLN A 23 -13.05 6.07 7.68
N PHE A 24 -12.16 6.70 6.93
CA PHE A 24 -10.91 6.12 6.48
C PHE A 24 -9.70 6.94 6.90
N ILE A 25 -8.61 6.25 7.17
CA ILE A 25 -7.28 6.82 7.29
C ILE A 25 -6.46 6.27 6.13
N THR A 26 -5.88 7.16 5.32
CA THR A 26 -5.11 6.74 4.15
C THR A 26 -3.64 6.61 4.49
N TYR A 27 -3.01 5.57 3.94
CA TYR A 27 -1.58 5.36 4.05
C TYR A 27 -0.95 5.17 2.67
N TYR A 28 0.08 5.95 2.39
CA TYR A 28 0.85 5.93 1.16
C TYR A 28 2.30 5.62 1.43
N ARG A 29 2.98 5.00 0.46
CA ARG A 29 4.40 4.69 0.55
C ARG A 29 5.15 5.06 -0.72
N VAL A 30 6.25 5.80 -0.57
CA VAL A 30 7.19 6.13 -1.65
C VAL A 30 8.58 5.60 -1.33
N SER A 31 9.33 5.16 -2.34
CA SER A 31 10.58 4.41 -2.17
C SER A 31 11.82 5.28 -1.99
N THR A 32 11.77 6.57 -2.31
CA THR A 32 12.86 7.53 -2.11
C THR A 32 12.33 8.95 -1.99
N GLN A 33 13.11 9.85 -1.35
CA GLN A 33 12.80 11.29 -1.33
C GLN A 33 12.65 11.89 -2.73
N ARG A 34 13.42 11.40 -3.74
CA ARG A 34 13.31 11.86 -5.13
C ARG A 34 11.98 11.47 -5.77
N GLN A 35 11.48 10.27 -5.51
CA GLN A 35 10.14 9.84 -5.99
C GLN A 35 9.02 10.52 -5.21
N GLY A 36 9.24 10.83 -3.94
CA GLY A 36 8.36 11.69 -3.16
C GLY A 36 8.35 13.13 -3.66
N ALA A 37 9.51 13.66 -4.10
CA ALA A 37 9.64 15.01 -4.63
C ALA A 37 9.11 15.17 -6.07
N SER A 38 9.18 14.12 -6.92
CA SER A 38 8.56 14.14 -8.26
C SER A 38 7.03 14.03 -8.23
N GLY A 39 6.45 13.62 -7.09
CA GLY A 39 5.00 13.53 -6.88
C GLY A 39 4.31 12.36 -7.61
N LEU A 40 4.79 11.96 -8.78
CA LEU A 40 4.12 11.03 -9.69
C LEU A 40 3.67 9.70 -9.02
N GLY A 41 4.50 9.11 -8.18
CA GLY A 41 4.17 7.87 -7.48
C GLY A 41 3.13 8.05 -6.37
N LEU A 42 3.12 9.20 -5.71
CA LEU A 42 2.17 9.55 -4.65
C LEU A 42 0.82 9.97 -5.26
N GLU A 43 0.85 10.77 -6.32
CA GLU A 43 -0.35 11.20 -7.04
C GLU A 43 -1.13 10.02 -7.60
N ALA A 44 -0.45 9.03 -8.20
CA ALA A 44 -1.10 7.80 -8.68
C ALA A 44 -1.77 7.02 -7.56
N GLN A 45 -1.16 6.97 -6.35
CA GLN A 45 -1.76 6.34 -5.19
C GLN A 45 -2.98 7.12 -4.70
N ARG A 46 -2.90 8.44 -4.61
CA ARG A 46 -4.04 9.30 -4.24
C ARG A 46 -5.19 9.17 -5.23
N SER A 47 -4.90 9.15 -6.53
CA SER A 47 -5.92 8.95 -7.56
C SER A 47 -6.65 7.62 -7.39
N ALA A 48 -5.95 6.51 -7.14
CA ALA A 48 -6.58 5.21 -6.89
C ALA A 48 -7.48 5.23 -5.65
N VAL A 49 -7.04 5.89 -4.57
CA VAL A 49 -7.84 6.07 -3.35
C VAL A 49 -9.08 6.91 -3.62
N LEU A 50 -8.96 8.04 -4.31
CA LEU A 50 -10.09 8.91 -4.66
C LEU A 50 -11.13 8.17 -5.52
N THR A 51 -10.69 7.36 -6.48
CA THR A 51 -11.58 6.52 -7.29
C THR A 51 -12.37 5.55 -6.40
N HIS A 52 -11.71 4.90 -5.45
CA HIS A 52 -12.37 3.99 -4.50
C HIS A 52 -13.37 4.72 -3.58
N LEU A 53 -13.09 5.95 -3.21
CA LEU A 53 -13.95 6.74 -2.32
C LEU A 53 -15.16 7.34 -3.05
N ALA A 54 -15.08 7.54 -4.37
CA ALA A 54 -16.14 8.19 -5.15
C ALA A 54 -17.46 7.40 -5.21
N GLU A 55 -17.44 6.11 -4.89
CA GLU A 55 -18.59 5.21 -5.04
C GLU A 55 -19.55 5.17 -3.82
N SER A 56 -19.26 5.86 -2.70
CA SER A 56 -20.08 5.79 -1.49
C SER A 56 -19.78 6.92 -0.50
N ASP A 57 -20.62 7.03 0.52
CA ASP A 57 -20.53 8.01 1.62
C ASP A 57 -19.32 7.69 2.53
N LYS A 58 -18.11 7.95 2.00
CA LYS A 58 -16.81 7.65 2.61
C LYS A 58 -16.04 8.93 2.85
N THR A 59 -15.45 9.08 4.02
CA THR A 59 -14.67 10.26 4.41
C THR A 59 -13.26 9.88 4.84
N VAL A 60 -12.25 10.56 4.30
CA VAL A 60 -10.88 10.48 4.77
C VAL A 60 -10.70 11.49 5.91
N ILE A 61 -10.32 11.01 7.09
CA ILE A 61 -10.09 11.86 8.26
C ILE A 61 -8.64 12.25 8.46
N GLU A 62 -7.69 11.44 7.93
CA GLU A 62 -6.25 11.72 8.05
C GLU A 62 -5.45 10.97 6.99
N GLU A 63 -4.31 11.52 6.59
CA GLU A 63 -3.38 10.95 5.60
C GLU A 63 -1.99 10.77 6.20
N PHE A 64 -1.37 9.60 5.96
CA PHE A 64 0.01 9.30 6.35
C PHE A 64 0.83 8.91 5.14
N VAL A 65 2.03 9.50 5.01
CA VAL A 65 2.96 9.23 3.90
C VAL A 65 4.28 8.71 4.47
N GLU A 66 4.64 7.49 4.11
CA GLU A 66 5.91 6.86 4.46
C GLU A 66 6.93 7.02 3.33
N VAL A 67 8.09 7.56 3.65
CA VAL A 67 9.23 7.62 2.73
C VAL A 67 10.22 6.53 3.11
N GLU A 68 10.32 5.48 2.29
CA GLU A 68 11.24 4.38 2.55
C GLU A 68 12.67 4.76 2.14
N THR A 69 13.53 4.97 3.13
CA THR A 69 14.96 5.24 2.94
C THR A 69 15.76 3.96 3.15
N GLY A 70 16.02 3.20 2.05
CA GLY A 70 16.96 2.09 2.11
C GLY A 70 16.41 0.70 1.80
N LYS A 71 17.33 -0.22 1.49
CA LYS A 71 17.05 -1.63 1.22
C LYS A 71 16.69 -2.35 2.51
N GLY A 72 15.50 -2.93 2.53
CA GLY A 72 15.22 -4.08 3.37
C GLY A 72 14.79 -3.77 4.79
N SER A 73 13.54 -3.37 4.99
CA SER A 73 12.83 -3.86 6.15
C SER A 73 11.34 -3.88 5.88
N ASN A 74 10.86 -5.10 5.75
CA ASN A 74 9.44 -5.41 5.72
C ASN A 74 8.83 -5.44 7.13
N ALA A 75 9.56 -5.04 8.15
CA ALA A 75 9.08 -5.04 9.52
C ALA A 75 8.14 -3.86 9.76
N LEU A 76 6.97 -4.14 10.30
CA LEU A 76 5.97 -3.16 10.72
C LEU A 76 6.60 -2.11 11.66
N GLU A 77 7.54 -2.55 12.51
CA GLU A 77 8.26 -1.74 13.50
C GLU A 77 9.09 -0.61 12.90
N LYS A 78 9.55 -0.77 11.65
CA LYS A 78 10.39 0.22 10.97
C LYS A 78 9.60 1.25 10.15
N ARG A 79 8.27 1.12 10.09
CA ARG A 79 7.38 2.04 9.39
C ARG A 79 6.67 2.95 10.38
N SER A 80 7.31 4.06 10.71
CA SER A 80 6.81 4.99 11.73
C SER A 80 5.45 5.57 11.37
N GLN A 81 5.24 5.94 10.10
CA GLN A 81 3.98 6.52 9.64
C GLN A 81 2.85 5.47 9.64
N LEU A 82 3.14 4.24 9.24
CA LEU A 82 2.15 3.16 9.34
C LEU A 82 1.74 2.88 10.77
N ARG A 83 2.67 2.88 11.70
CA ARG A 83 2.38 2.71 13.13
C ARG A 83 1.44 3.80 13.65
N LEU A 84 1.71 5.06 13.31
CA LEU A 84 0.84 6.19 13.67
C LEU A 84 -0.55 6.06 13.04
N ALA A 85 -0.62 5.67 11.76
CA ALA A 85 -1.89 5.41 11.08
C ALA A 85 -2.71 4.32 11.78
N LEU A 86 -2.08 3.20 12.17
CA LEU A 86 -2.75 2.10 12.89
C LEU A 86 -3.23 2.52 14.29
N GLU A 87 -2.43 3.29 15.01
CA GLU A 87 -2.83 3.85 16.30
C GLU A 87 -4.04 4.79 16.14
N ARG A 88 -4.03 5.59 15.10
CA ARG A 88 -5.14 6.50 14.79
C ARG A 88 -6.41 5.73 14.43
N CYS A 89 -6.30 4.69 13.61
CA CYS A 89 -7.42 3.79 13.31
C CYS A 89 -8.03 3.19 14.58
N ARG A 90 -7.21 2.70 15.50
CA ARG A 90 -7.70 2.13 16.77
C ARG A 90 -8.44 3.17 17.62
N LYS A 91 -7.96 4.41 17.67
CA LYS A 91 -8.57 5.49 18.47
C LYS A 91 -9.90 5.98 17.87
N THR A 92 -10.03 5.98 16.56
CA THR A 92 -11.19 6.54 15.85
C THR A 92 -12.20 5.50 15.40
N GLY A 93 -11.82 4.22 15.35
CA GLY A 93 -12.60 3.16 14.72
C GLY A 93 -12.57 3.21 13.18
N ALA A 94 -11.71 4.05 12.60
CA ALA A 94 -11.59 4.20 11.15
C ALA A 94 -10.88 3.00 10.51
N THR A 95 -11.20 2.73 9.25
CA THR A 95 -10.56 1.71 8.43
C THR A 95 -9.29 2.27 7.78
N LEU A 96 -8.20 1.50 7.78
CA LEU A 96 -6.98 1.85 7.06
C LEU A 96 -7.19 1.61 5.55
N LEU A 97 -7.01 2.65 4.73
CA LEU A 97 -7.12 2.57 3.27
C LEU A 97 -5.75 2.73 2.63
N ILE A 98 -5.38 1.76 1.81
CA ILE A 98 -4.13 1.75 1.05
C ILE A 98 -4.42 1.71 -0.44
N ALA A 99 -3.57 2.31 -1.26
CA ALA A 99 -3.81 2.38 -2.70
C ALA A 99 -3.65 1.02 -3.40
N LYS A 100 -2.57 0.29 -3.03
CA LYS A 100 -2.25 -1.02 -3.61
C LYS A 100 -1.66 -1.95 -2.58
N LEU A 101 -2.12 -3.18 -2.56
CA LEU A 101 -1.65 -4.19 -1.61
C LEU A 101 -0.17 -4.53 -1.81
N ASP A 102 0.33 -4.61 -3.04
CA ASP A 102 1.73 -4.87 -3.36
C ASP A 102 2.70 -3.80 -2.83
N ARG A 103 2.21 -2.58 -2.69
CA ARG A 103 2.98 -1.47 -2.09
C ARG A 103 3.12 -1.60 -0.58
N LEU A 104 2.11 -2.15 0.06
CA LEU A 104 2.10 -2.37 1.51
C LEU A 104 2.81 -3.67 1.89
N ALA A 105 2.47 -4.75 1.20
CA ALA A 105 2.76 -6.11 1.57
C ALA A 105 3.51 -6.86 0.47
N ARG A 106 4.83 -6.89 0.57
CA ARG A 106 5.68 -7.77 -0.24
C ARG A 106 6.07 -9.07 0.49
N ASN A 107 5.54 -9.27 1.69
CA ASN A 107 5.93 -10.35 2.59
C ASN A 107 4.72 -10.80 3.40
N VAL A 108 4.50 -12.10 3.47
CA VAL A 108 3.43 -12.75 4.24
C VAL A 108 3.46 -12.32 5.71
N HIS A 109 4.65 -12.28 6.33
CA HIS A 109 4.79 -11.88 7.72
C HIS A 109 4.28 -10.46 8.00
N PHE A 110 4.45 -9.55 7.04
CA PHE A 110 3.94 -8.19 7.16
C PHE A 110 2.41 -8.18 7.15
N VAL A 111 1.78 -8.92 6.23
CA VAL A 111 0.32 -9.04 6.14
C VAL A 111 -0.25 -9.68 7.40
N SER A 112 0.37 -10.77 7.88
CA SER A 112 -0.04 -11.42 9.12
C SER A 112 0.06 -10.47 10.31
N GLY A 113 1.18 -9.75 10.45
CA GLY A 113 1.34 -8.73 11.49
C GLY A 113 0.30 -7.61 11.40
N LEU A 114 -0.07 -7.17 10.19
CA LEU A 114 -1.12 -6.17 10.00
C LEU A 114 -2.49 -6.72 10.46
N ILE A 115 -2.82 -7.97 10.11
CA ILE A 115 -4.05 -8.63 10.54
C ILE A 115 -4.10 -8.78 12.07
N GLU A 116 -2.97 -9.14 12.70
CA GLU A 116 -2.85 -9.28 14.16
C GLU A 116 -3.08 -7.95 14.90
N THR A 117 -2.90 -6.80 14.24
CA THR A 117 -3.20 -5.50 14.86
C THR A 117 -4.68 -5.34 15.21
N GLY A 118 -5.58 -6.12 14.62
CA GLY A 118 -7.02 -6.01 14.76
C GLY A 118 -7.66 -4.80 14.07
N VAL A 119 -6.87 -3.98 13.38
CA VAL A 119 -7.37 -2.84 12.59
C VAL A 119 -7.94 -3.36 11.29
N ASP A 120 -9.13 -2.88 10.92
CA ASP A 120 -9.69 -3.16 9.60
C ASP A 120 -8.96 -2.36 8.53
N PHE A 121 -8.66 -3.02 7.42
CA PHE A 121 -7.98 -2.37 6.30
C PHE A 121 -8.53 -2.81 4.95
N VAL A 122 -8.43 -1.93 3.96
CA VAL A 122 -8.89 -2.10 2.59
C VAL A 122 -7.78 -1.66 1.64
N ALA A 123 -7.57 -2.43 0.57
CA ALA A 123 -6.73 -2.01 -0.55
C ALA A 123 -7.63 -1.54 -1.70
N ALA A 124 -7.39 -0.33 -2.22
CA ALA A 124 -8.23 0.26 -3.26
C ALA A 124 -8.19 -0.55 -4.58
N ASP A 125 -7.10 -1.26 -4.85
CA ASP A 125 -6.98 -2.19 -5.99
C ASP A 125 -7.66 -3.55 -5.76
N MET A 126 -8.06 -3.87 -4.51
CA MET A 126 -8.75 -5.11 -4.15
C MET A 126 -9.84 -4.85 -3.10
N PRO A 127 -10.86 -4.01 -3.39
CA PRO A 127 -11.79 -3.49 -2.39
C PRO A 127 -12.68 -4.58 -1.76
N HIS A 128 -12.89 -5.69 -2.44
CA HIS A 128 -13.74 -6.80 -1.99
C HIS A 128 -12.91 -7.97 -1.41
N ALA A 129 -11.59 -7.84 -1.32
CA ALA A 129 -10.75 -8.89 -0.76
C ALA A 129 -10.93 -9.00 0.74
N ASN A 130 -11.29 -10.19 1.22
CA ASN A 130 -11.28 -10.50 2.64
C ASN A 130 -9.85 -10.80 3.14
N LYS A 131 -9.67 -10.89 4.46
CA LYS A 131 -8.36 -11.16 5.10
C LYS A 131 -7.67 -12.42 4.56
N VAL A 132 -8.43 -13.47 4.25
CA VAL A 132 -7.89 -14.72 3.69
C VAL A 132 -7.37 -14.51 2.27
N MET A 133 -8.12 -13.84 1.41
CA MET A 133 -7.68 -13.51 0.04
C MET A 133 -6.41 -12.66 0.04
N ILE A 134 -6.32 -11.70 0.95
CA ILE A 134 -5.14 -10.84 1.10
C ILE A 134 -3.93 -11.66 1.55
N GLN A 135 -4.10 -12.60 2.48
CA GLN A 135 -3.03 -13.52 2.89
C GLN A 135 -2.58 -14.43 1.74
N MET A 136 -3.51 -15.01 1.00
CA MET A 136 -3.21 -15.84 -0.17
C MET A 136 -2.43 -15.04 -1.23
N HIS A 137 -2.86 -13.81 -1.51
CA HIS A 137 -2.15 -12.93 -2.43
C HIS A 137 -0.71 -12.64 -1.98
N ALA A 138 -0.49 -12.41 -0.70
CA ALA A 138 0.84 -12.20 -0.14
C ALA A 138 1.74 -13.43 -0.30
N VAL A 139 1.20 -14.64 -0.03
CA VAL A 139 1.90 -15.92 -0.22
C VAL A 139 2.29 -16.11 -1.70
N MET A 140 1.35 -15.90 -2.62
CA MET A 140 1.62 -16.02 -4.06
C MET A 140 2.68 -15.02 -4.54
N SER A 141 2.61 -13.78 -4.09
CA SER A 141 3.59 -12.75 -4.44
C SER A 141 5.00 -13.03 -3.89
N GLU A 142 5.11 -13.68 -2.75
CA GLU A 142 6.38 -14.12 -2.19
C GLU A 142 6.95 -15.30 -3.01
N TRP A 143 6.12 -16.29 -3.30
CA TRP A 143 6.50 -17.43 -4.14
C TRP A 143 6.95 -17.01 -5.55
N GLU A 144 6.22 -16.12 -6.21
CA GLU A 144 6.61 -15.59 -7.53
C GLU A 144 7.97 -14.90 -7.49
N ARG A 145 8.22 -14.10 -6.45
CA ARG A 145 9.51 -13.42 -6.27
C ARG A 145 10.64 -14.43 -6.10
N ASP A 146 10.43 -15.48 -5.32
CA ASP A 146 11.43 -16.53 -5.11
C ASP A 146 11.71 -17.30 -6.40
N GLN A 147 10.67 -17.60 -7.20
CA GLN A 147 10.83 -18.20 -8.52
C GLN A 147 11.65 -17.33 -9.48
N ILE A 148 11.38 -16.00 -9.50
CA ILE A 148 12.15 -15.04 -10.31
C ILE A 148 13.61 -15.00 -9.83
N SER A 149 13.84 -14.98 -8.53
CA SER A 149 15.18 -15.00 -7.92
C SER A 149 15.94 -16.24 -8.32
N GLU A 150 15.35 -17.42 -8.19
CA GLU A 150 15.99 -18.70 -8.56
C GLU A 150 16.30 -18.78 -10.06
N ARG A 151 15.37 -18.38 -10.92
CA ARG A 151 15.63 -18.31 -12.38
C ARG A 151 16.77 -17.35 -12.71
N THR A 152 16.82 -16.20 -12.05
CA THR A 152 17.89 -15.21 -12.25
C THR A 152 19.23 -15.75 -11.79
N LYS A 153 19.30 -16.39 -10.62
CA LYS A 153 20.52 -17.05 -10.12
C LYS A 153 21.01 -18.13 -11.07
N ALA A 154 20.13 -19.00 -11.56
CA ALA A 154 20.45 -20.05 -12.51
C ALA A 154 20.98 -19.47 -13.84
N ALA A 155 20.32 -18.43 -14.38
CA ALA A 155 20.76 -17.76 -15.60
C ALA A 155 22.15 -17.10 -15.43
N LEU A 156 22.39 -16.43 -14.29
CA LEU A 156 23.68 -15.83 -13.98
C LEU A 156 24.78 -16.88 -13.78
N ALA A 157 24.48 -18.02 -13.13
CA ALA A 157 25.40 -19.13 -12.98
C ALA A 157 25.78 -19.74 -14.34
N ALA A 158 24.82 -19.95 -15.24
CA ALA A 158 25.04 -20.43 -16.57
C ALA A 158 25.87 -19.44 -17.43
N ALA A 159 25.61 -18.13 -17.30
CA ALA A 159 26.40 -17.10 -17.95
C ALA A 159 27.86 -17.09 -17.46
N LYS A 160 28.06 -17.21 -16.15
CA LYS A 160 29.40 -17.30 -15.54
C LYS A 160 30.14 -18.53 -16.01
N ALA A 161 29.48 -19.69 -16.12
CA ALA A 161 30.08 -20.93 -16.63
C ALA A 161 30.55 -20.80 -18.09
N ARG A 162 29.90 -19.96 -18.89
CA ARG A 162 30.30 -19.60 -20.27
C ARG A 162 31.40 -18.52 -20.34
N GLY A 163 31.96 -18.10 -19.23
CA GLY A 163 33.03 -17.11 -19.16
C GLY A 163 32.55 -15.65 -19.20
N VAL A 164 31.24 -15.39 -19.04
CA VAL A 164 30.72 -14.00 -19.00
C VAL A 164 31.09 -13.35 -17.68
N VAL A 165 31.79 -12.21 -17.74
CA VAL A 165 32.10 -11.42 -16.55
C VAL A 165 30.88 -10.59 -16.16
N LEU A 166 30.25 -10.98 -15.04
CA LEU A 166 29.06 -10.30 -14.54
C LEU A 166 29.42 -8.90 -14.02
N GLY A 167 28.58 -7.91 -14.33
CA GLY A 167 28.78 -6.52 -13.89
C GLY A 167 29.78 -5.69 -14.72
N ALA A 168 30.43 -6.27 -15.73
CA ALA A 168 31.37 -5.54 -16.59
C ALA A 168 30.76 -4.28 -17.21
N THR A 169 29.50 -4.36 -17.66
CA THR A 169 28.77 -3.21 -18.22
C THR A 169 28.45 -2.16 -17.15
N GLY A 170 28.12 -2.59 -15.94
CA GLY A 170 27.82 -1.70 -14.81
C GLY A 170 29.05 -0.90 -14.36
N THR A 171 30.22 -1.57 -14.24
CA THR A 171 31.49 -0.92 -13.90
C THR A 171 31.98 0.05 -14.99
N ALA A 172 31.81 -0.30 -16.28
CA ALA A 172 32.13 0.57 -17.39
C ALA A 172 31.23 1.83 -17.40
N ASN A 173 29.93 1.67 -17.15
CA ASN A 173 28.99 2.80 -17.06
C ASN A 173 29.29 3.71 -15.89
N LEU A 174 29.63 3.16 -14.72
CA LEU A 174 30.04 3.93 -13.54
C LEU A 174 31.34 4.73 -13.79
N ARG A 175 32.32 4.15 -14.45
CA ARG A 175 33.54 4.86 -14.84
C ARG A 175 33.23 6.05 -15.79
N ARG A 176 32.44 5.84 -16.84
CA ARG A 176 32.01 6.93 -17.75
C ARG A 176 31.24 8.04 -17.04
N GLN A 177 30.35 7.69 -16.10
CA GLN A 177 29.62 8.70 -15.31
C GLN A 177 30.55 9.49 -14.40
N ASN A 178 31.53 8.86 -13.77
CA ASN A 178 32.50 9.54 -12.93
C ASN A 178 33.44 10.44 -13.74
N GLU A 179 33.88 9.98 -14.89
CA GLU A 179 34.69 10.80 -15.82
C GLU A 179 33.94 12.04 -16.30
N ARG A 180 32.65 11.91 -16.68
CA ARG A 180 31.80 13.06 -17.03
C ARG A 180 31.66 14.05 -15.87
N ARG A 181 31.40 13.57 -14.67
CA ARG A 181 31.29 14.42 -13.46
C ARG A 181 32.58 15.14 -13.14
N GLN A 182 33.74 14.50 -13.34
CA GLN A 182 35.05 15.14 -13.16
C GLN A 182 35.30 16.20 -14.21
N GLN A 183 34.97 15.96 -15.49
CA GLN A 183 35.09 16.93 -16.56
C GLN A 183 34.17 18.15 -16.33
N GLU A 184 32.93 17.92 -15.91
CA GLU A 184 32.01 19.00 -15.58
C GLU A 184 32.47 19.82 -14.35
N ALA A 185 33.10 19.20 -13.36
CA ALA A 185 33.64 19.89 -12.18
C ALA A 185 34.93 20.68 -12.48
N GLN A 186 35.70 20.33 -13.53
CA GLN A 186 36.89 21.05 -13.97
C GLN A 186 36.58 22.20 -14.95
N ALA A 187 35.36 22.26 -15.49
CA ALA A 187 34.93 23.30 -16.43
C ALA A 187 34.27 24.51 -15.73
N PHE A 188 34.17 24.49 -14.40
CA PHE A 188 33.74 25.59 -13.54
C PHE A 188 34.93 26.10 -12.72
#